data_33a6ea6b7f006c851fc6dda1942dbe68
#
_entry.id   33a6ea6b7f006c851fc6dda1942dbe68
#
_cell.length_a   1.000
_cell.length_b   1.000
_cell.length_c   1.000
_cell.angle_alpha   90.00
_cell.angle_beta   90.00
_cell.angle_gamma   90.00
#
_symmetry.space_group_name_H-M   'P 1'
#
loop_
_entity.id
_entity.type
_entity.pdbx_description
1 polymer ?
#
loop_
_entity_poly.entity_id
_entity_poly.type
_entity_poly.pdbx_seq_one_letter_code
_entity_poly.pdbx_strand_id
1 'polypeptide(L)'
;MVLAILLLVNAIFFWPVWLKGQVPFPGDLLLAEYKPWANYSYSGYAPGAVPTKFQSFDALRQLYPWRFLAIEQFKSGQWPLWNPYNFSGAPLLANFQSAVFYPLNFLYFILSFNWAWSLQVMLQPFLASLFFFLFARRIKISPMGALLGAITFAYGSFMTVWLEYNTVGHVLLWLPLVLLAAELLAEKVSFWRLSLLGLSLSFSFLAGHPQDFSVLWIFSLIYFLFRRRSVAVSIFIFPFLIGAIQLLPGLELIFNSARTPLNKDYLMRDVLLQPGQLIFALAPDYFGNPATRNYFLTDTYIGKVLYVGLLPLIFGFIAIFLRKNRWVKFFFISAAASLFLSISSLVSGFF
;
A
#
# COMPACT_ATOMS: atom_id res chain seq x y z
N MET A 1 -17.38 -5.18 20.30
CA MET A 1 -18.28 -4.77 19.21
C MET A 1 -17.53 -4.27 17.97
N VAL A 2 -16.74 -3.19 18.03
CA VAL A 2 -16.03 -2.64 16.83
C VAL A 2 -15.10 -3.65 16.19
N LEU A 3 -14.25 -4.33 16.95
CA LEU A 3 -13.35 -5.37 16.43
C LEU A 3 -14.12 -6.46 15.67
N ALA A 4 -15.26 -6.89 16.20
CA ALA A 4 -16.12 -7.89 15.54
C ALA A 4 -16.71 -7.36 14.22
N ILE A 5 -17.07 -6.07 14.16
CA ILE A 5 -17.56 -5.44 12.92
C ILE A 5 -16.42 -5.40 11.88
N LEU A 6 -15.20 -4.98 12.26
CA LEU A 6 -14.07 -4.93 11.33
C LEU A 6 -13.69 -6.33 10.83
N LEU A 7 -13.70 -7.35 11.70
CA LEU A 7 -13.50 -8.74 11.30
C LEU A 7 -14.59 -9.23 10.35
N LEU A 8 -15.85 -8.90 10.63
CA LEU A 8 -16.97 -9.26 9.77
C LEU A 8 -16.87 -8.62 8.38
N VAL A 9 -16.57 -7.32 8.33
CA VAL A 9 -16.36 -6.60 7.05
C VAL A 9 -15.21 -7.26 6.25
N ASN A 10 -14.11 -7.58 6.92
CA ASN A 10 -12.98 -8.26 6.30
C ASN A 10 -13.37 -9.65 5.78
N ALA A 11 -14.09 -10.45 6.59
CA ALA A 11 -14.55 -11.77 6.21
C ALA A 11 -15.52 -11.73 5.02
N ILE A 12 -16.43 -10.75 5.00
CA ILE A 12 -17.36 -10.54 3.87
C ILE A 12 -16.58 -10.12 2.62
N PHE A 13 -15.62 -9.21 2.73
CA PHE A 13 -14.84 -8.76 1.58
C PHE A 13 -14.03 -9.91 0.95
N PHE A 14 -13.45 -10.77 1.77
CA PHE A 14 -12.66 -11.93 1.33
C PHE A 14 -13.46 -13.25 1.37
N TRP A 15 -14.80 -13.22 1.22
CA TRP A 15 -15.62 -14.41 1.27
C TRP A 15 -15.18 -15.53 0.30
N PRO A 16 -14.61 -15.26 -0.91
CA PRO A 16 -14.14 -16.32 -1.79
C PRO A 16 -12.98 -17.14 -1.23
N VAL A 17 -12.15 -16.52 -0.38
CA VAL A 17 -11.05 -17.22 0.30
C VAL A 17 -11.61 -18.26 1.25
N TRP A 18 -12.65 -17.88 2.04
CA TRP A 18 -13.22 -18.73 3.07
C TRP A 18 -14.15 -19.82 2.51
N LEU A 19 -14.99 -19.45 1.54
CA LEU A 19 -16.05 -20.36 1.04
C LEU A 19 -15.62 -21.14 -0.22
N LYS A 20 -14.66 -20.64 -1.00
CA LYS A 20 -14.22 -21.28 -2.24
C LYS A 20 -12.76 -21.75 -2.20
N GLY A 21 -12.02 -21.48 -1.11
CA GLY A 21 -10.61 -21.80 -1.01
C GLY A 21 -9.73 -21.05 -2.02
N GLN A 22 -10.21 -19.91 -2.54
CA GLN A 22 -9.45 -19.11 -3.51
C GLN A 22 -8.32 -18.35 -2.83
N VAL A 23 -7.21 -18.19 -3.54
CA VAL A 23 -6.08 -17.36 -3.11
C VAL A 23 -6.25 -15.98 -3.73
N PRO A 24 -6.15 -14.87 -2.95
CA PRO A 24 -6.21 -13.50 -3.50
C PRO A 24 -4.88 -13.17 -4.21
N PHE A 25 -4.74 -13.72 -5.39
CA PHE A 25 -3.55 -13.67 -6.24
C PHE A 25 -3.98 -13.83 -7.70
N PRO A 26 -3.45 -13.04 -8.65
CA PRO A 26 -3.85 -13.08 -10.06
C PRO A 26 -3.20 -14.27 -10.81
N GLY A 27 -3.27 -15.47 -10.26
CA GLY A 27 -2.67 -16.69 -10.82
C GLY A 27 -3.29 -17.14 -12.13
N ASP A 28 -4.52 -16.73 -12.41
CA ASP A 28 -5.23 -16.98 -13.66
C ASP A 28 -4.57 -16.31 -14.88
N LEU A 29 -3.71 -15.30 -14.69
CA LEU A 29 -2.88 -14.73 -15.75
C LEU A 29 -1.93 -15.77 -16.40
N LEU A 30 -1.56 -16.85 -15.69
CA LEU A 30 -0.78 -17.94 -16.26
C LEU A 30 -1.50 -18.60 -17.43
N LEU A 31 -2.83 -18.72 -17.35
CA LEU A 31 -3.64 -19.39 -18.38
C LEU A 31 -3.62 -18.65 -19.72
N ALA A 32 -3.52 -17.31 -19.67
CA ALA A 32 -3.50 -16.49 -20.87
C ALA A 32 -2.13 -16.40 -21.53
N GLU A 33 -1.05 -16.43 -20.73
CA GLU A 33 0.26 -15.95 -21.16
C GLU A 33 1.33 -17.05 -21.25
N TYR A 34 1.16 -18.16 -20.50
CA TYR A 34 2.25 -19.12 -20.35
C TYR A 34 1.87 -20.54 -20.73
N LYS A 35 2.63 -21.13 -21.65
CA LYS A 35 2.63 -22.58 -21.89
C LYS A 35 3.41 -23.29 -20.78
N PRO A 36 3.01 -24.50 -20.35
CA PRO A 36 1.90 -25.30 -20.91
C PRO A 36 0.51 -24.92 -20.37
N TRP A 37 0.39 -24.07 -19.35
CA TRP A 37 -0.87 -23.78 -18.64
C TRP A 37 -1.97 -23.24 -19.57
N ALA A 38 -1.62 -22.42 -20.56
CA ALA A 38 -2.56 -21.92 -21.57
C ALA A 38 -3.22 -23.01 -22.42
N ASN A 39 -2.68 -24.23 -22.39
CA ASN A 39 -3.21 -25.36 -23.16
C ASN A 39 -4.24 -26.22 -22.36
N TYR A 40 -4.41 -25.95 -21.07
CA TYR A 40 -5.27 -26.74 -20.21
C TYR A 40 -6.57 -26.01 -19.88
N SER A 41 -7.62 -26.78 -19.63
CA SER A 41 -8.87 -26.27 -19.06
C SER A 41 -8.76 -26.23 -17.54
N TYR A 42 -9.26 -25.15 -16.95
CA TYR A 42 -9.38 -24.98 -15.50
C TYR A 42 -10.81 -24.57 -15.14
N SER A 43 -11.21 -24.75 -13.90
CA SER A 43 -12.54 -24.36 -13.43
C SER A 43 -12.82 -22.89 -13.75
N GLY A 44 -13.79 -22.67 -14.64
CA GLY A 44 -14.17 -21.31 -15.11
C GLY A 44 -13.38 -20.78 -16.30
N TYR A 45 -12.38 -21.54 -16.82
CA TYR A 45 -11.57 -21.13 -17.98
C TYR A 45 -11.41 -22.26 -19.00
N ALA A 46 -11.69 -21.95 -20.28
CA ALA A 46 -11.34 -22.78 -21.41
C ALA A 46 -9.83 -22.59 -21.75
N PRO A 47 -9.21 -23.53 -22.52
CA PRO A 47 -7.85 -23.35 -22.98
C PRO A 47 -7.66 -22.02 -23.73
N GLY A 48 -6.60 -21.29 -23.39
CA GLY A 48 -6.31 -19.98 -23.98
C GLY A 48 -7.24 -18.83 -23.55
N ALA A 49 -8.13 -19.06 -22.57
CA ALA A 49 -8.97 -18.00 -22.02
C ALA A 49 -8.11 -16.88 -21.41
N VAL A 50 -8.49 -15.64 -21.69
CA VAL A 50 -7.85 -14.45 -21.12
C VAL A 50 -8.61 -14.03 -19.86
N PRO A 51 -7.95 -13.91 -18.68
CA PRO A 51 -8.62 -13.47 -17.46
C PRO A 51 -9.18 -12.06 -17.60
N THR A 52 -10.22 -11.77 -16.86
CA THR A 52 -10.90 -10.47 -16.91
C THR A 52 -10.16 -9.36 -16.14
N LYS A 53 -9.21 -9.73 -15.29
CA LYS A 53 -8.45 -8.77 -14.47
C LYS A 53 -7.03 -8.65 -14.97
N PHE A 54 -6.83 -7.92 -16.03
CA PHE A 54 -5.49 -7.60 -16.51
C PHE A 54 -5.10 -6.20 -16.07
N GLN A 55 -4.19 -6.11 -15.09
CA GLN A 55 -3.59 -4.83 -14.68
C GLN A 55 -2.09 -4.83 -15.01
N SER A 56 -1.35 -5.73 -14.37
CA SER A 56 0.10 -5.87 -14.49
C SER A 56 0.50 -7.30 -14.13
N PHE A 57 1.56 -7.78 -14.77
CA PHE A 57 2.14 -9.08 -14.44
C PHE A 57 3.05 -9.06 -13.21
N ASP A 58 3.25 -7.92 -12.56
CA ASP A 58 4.26 -7.78 -11.51
C ASP A 58 4.01 -8.73 -10.33
N ALA A 59 2.74 -8.90 -9.92
CA ALA A 59 2.41 -9.84 -8.86
C ALA A 59 2.86 -11.27 -9.22
N LEU A 60 2.60 -11.70 -10.47
CA LEU A 60 2.90 -13.04 -10.97
C LEU A 60 4.39 -13.24 -11.31
N ARG A 61 5.02 -12.26 -11.98
CA ARG A 61 6.38 -12.37 -12.50
C ARG A 61 7.46 -11.98 -11.49
N GLN A 62 7.11 -11.17 -10.49
CA GLN A 62 8.06 -10.52 -9.59
C GLN A 62 7.74 -10.76 -8.12
N LEU A 63 6.67 -10.17 -7.59
CA LEU A 63 6.43 -10.07 -6.15
C LEU A 63 6.25 -11.43 -5.47
N TYR A 64 5.42 -12.28 -6.04
CA TYR A 64 5.19 -13.63 -5.51
C TYR A 64 6.45 -14.51 -5.63
N PRO A 65 7.09 -14.63 -6.82
CA PRO A 65 8.33 -15.42 -6.97
C PRO A 65 9.47 -14.91 -6.09
N TRP A 66 9.68 -13.59 -5.98
CA TRP A 66 10.74 -13.05 -5.14
C TRP A 66 10.52 -13.38 -3.68
N ARG A 67 9.30 -13.25 -3.19
CA ARG A 67 8.97 -13.58 -1.80
C ARG A 67 9.08 -15.08 -1.55
N PHE A 68 8.59 -15.90 -2.48
CA PHE A 68 8.74 -17.34 -2.39
C PHE A 68 10.21 -17.75 -2.30
N LEU A 69 11.05 -17.26 -3.20
CA LEU A 69 12.47 -17.55 -3.22
C LEU A 69 13.16 -17.09 -1.92
N ALA A 70 12.87 -15.88 -1.44
CA ALA A 70 13.46 -15.37 -0.23
C ALA A 70 13.14 -16.25 1.00
N ILE A 71 11.89 -16.71 1.11
CA ILE A 71 11.45 -17.58 2.18
C ILE A 71 12.10 -18.96 2.09
N GLU A 72 12.18 -19.54 0.89
CA GLU A 72 12.83 -20.86 0.71
C GLU A 72 14.34 -20.81 0.99
N GLN A 73 15.02 -19.72 0.61
CA GLN A 73 16.43 -19.53 0.97
C GLN A 73 16.58 -19.43 2.51
N PHE A 74 15.75 -18.68 3.21
CA PHE A 74 15.77 -18.64 4.67
C PHE A 74 15.50 -20.01 5.31
N LYS A 75 14.50 -20.76 4.81
CA LYS A 75 14.20 -22.11 5.33
C LYS A 75 15.35 -23.10 5.13
N SER A 76 16.15 -22.90 4.07
CA SER A 76 17.35 -23.69 3.81
C SER A 76 18.61 -23.20 4.55
N GLY A 77 18.46 -22.19 5.43
CA GLY A 77 19.58 -21.61 6.18
C GLY A 77 20.46 -20.65 5.37
N GLN A 78 20.01 -20.21 4.22
CA GLN A 78 20.72 -19.27 3.36
C GLN A 78 20.17 -17.86 3.48
N TRP A 79 21.04 -16.87 3.41
CA TRP A 79 20.60 -15.48 3.28
C TRP A 79 20.04 -15.23 1.87
N PRO A 80 18.88 -14.58 1.73
CA PRO A 80 18.23 -14.35 0.44
C PRO A 80 18.88 -13.18 -0.33
N LEU A 81 20.17 -13.31 -0.62
CA LEU A 81 20.97 -12.25 -1.27
C LEU A 81 20.76 -12.19 -2.77
N TRP A 82 20.56 -13.34 -3.41
CA TRP A 82 20.63 -13.48 -4.86
C TRP A 82 19.46 -14.30 -5.42
N ASN A 83 18.90 -13.82 -6.53
CA ASN A 83 17.93 -14.56 -7.34
C ASN A 83 18.59 -15.04 -8.63
N PRO A 84 18.84 -16.34 -8.79
CA PRO A 84 19.50 -16.88 -9.99
C PRO A 84 18.55 -17.02 -11.19
N TYR A 85 17.24 -16.85 -11.03
CA TYR A 85 16.23 -17.17 -12.04
C TYR A 85 15.84 -16.00 -12.95
N ASN A 86 16.19 -14.76 -12.58
CA ASN A 86 15.89 -13.57 -13.37
C ASN A 86 17.15 -13.02 -14.04
N PHE A 87 17.11 -12.78 -15.37
CA PHE A 87 18.18 -12.08 -16.12
C PHE A 87 19.59 -12.65 -15.91
N SER A 88 19.74 -13.98 -15.82
CA SER A 88 21.00 -14.67 -15.49
C SER A 88 21.51 -14.37 -14.08
N GLY A 89 20.65 -13.85 -13.22
CA GLY A 89 20.90 -13.54 -11.82
C GLY A 89 20.68 -12.05 -11.50
N ALA A 90 20.04 -11.79 -10.36
CA ALA A 90 19.77 -10.44 -9.87
C ALA A 90 19.82 -10.38 -8.34
N PRO A 91 20.20 -9.23 -7.74
CA PRO A 91 20.15 -9.06 -6.30
C PRO A 91 18.73 -9.20 -5.76
N LEU A 92 18.51 -10.12 -4.81
CA LEU A 92 17.19 -10.35 -4.21
C LEU A 92 16.97 -9.48 -2.99
N LEU A 93 17.91 -9.48 -2.04
CA LEU A 93 17.85 -8.66 -0.84
C LEU A 93 17.82 -7.17 -1.16
N ALA A 94 18.66 -6.72 -2.08
CA ALA A 94 18.76 -5.32 -2.46
C ALA A 94 17.50 -4.78 -3.16
N ASN A 95 16.70 -5.68 -3.74
CA ASN A 95 15.40 -5.33 -4.28
C ASN A 95 14.39 -5.12 -3.16
N PHE A 96 14.03 -3.86 -2.90
CA PHE A 96 13.07 -3.52 -1.84
C PHE A 96 11.75 -4.28 -1.92
N GLN A 97 11.22 -4.49 -3.13
CA GLN A 97 9.90 -5.11 -3.32
C GLN A 97 9.86 -6.60 -2.96
N SER A 98 11.01 -7.25 -2.79
CA SER A 98 11.09 -8.60 -2.20
C SER A 98 10.60 -8.60 -0.74
N ALA A 99 10.68 -7.46 -0.06
CA ALA A 99 10.25 -7.23 1.32
C ALA A 99 10.77 -8.30 2.30
N VAL A 100 12.04 -8.71 2.12
CA VAL A 100 12.64 -9.86 2.83
C VAL A 100 12.45 -9.80 4.33
N PHE A 101 12.66 -8.62 4.92
CA PHE A 101 12.59 -8.41 6.38
C PHE A 101 11.27 -7.87 6.88
N TYR A 102 10.23 -7.88 6.05
CA TYR A 102 8.92 -7.43 6.51
C TYR A 102 8.38 -8.35 7.62
N PRO A 103 8.02 -7.82 8.80
CA PRO A 103 7.68 -8.66 9.95
C PRO A 103 6.56 -9.65 9.71
N LEU A 104 5.54 -9.32 8.91
CA LEU A 104 4.45 -10.25 8.62
C LEU A 104 4.88 -11.44 7.76
N ASN A 105 6.11 -11.47 7.26
CA ASN A 105 6.66 -12.64 6.58
C ASN A 105 6.86 -13.84 7.53
N PHE A 106 6.80 -13.64 8.86
CA PHE A 106 6.83 -14.77 9.80
C PHE A 106 5.74 -15.82 9.52
N LEU A 107 4.62 -15.38 8.91
CA LEU A 107 3.52 -16.26 8.53
C LEU A 107 3.96 -17.39 7.58
N TYR A 108 4.93 -17.13 6.70
CA TYR A 108 5.43 -18.11 5.74
C TYR A 108 6.29 -19.21 6.37
N PHE A 109 6.70 -19.04 7.64
CA PHE A 109 7.44 -20.07 8.39
C PHE A 109 6.53 -21.02 9.17
N ILE A 110 5.27 -20.62 9.40
CA ILE A 110 4.29 -21.40 10.19
C ILE A 110 3.10 -21.92 9.38
N LEU A 111 2.88 -21.36 8.19
CA LEU A 111 1.77 -21.73 7.28
C LEU A 111 2.33 -22.17 5.93
N SER A 112 1.51 -22.90 5.14
CA SER A 112 1.82 -23.07 3.72
C SER A 112 1.87 -21.74 3.00
N PHE A 113 2.66 -21.63 1.93
CA PHE A 113 2.90 -20.35 1.26
C PHE A 113 1.60 -19.67 0.81
N ASN A 114 0.67 -20.43 0.21
CA ASN A 114 -0.61 -19.87 -0.25
C ASN A 114 -1.49 -19.35 0.89
N TRP A 115 -1.51 -20.04 2.04
CA TRP A 115 -2.25 -19.56 3.20
C TRP A 115 -1.58 -18.34 3.85
N ALA A 116 -0.26 -18.32 3.92
CA ALA A 116 0.50 -17.17 4.42
C ALA A 116 0.29 -15.93 3.53
N TRP A 117 0.33 -16.11 2.20
CA TRP A 117 0.02 -15.05 1.24
C TRP A 117 -1.41 -14.53 1.43
N SER A 118 -2.38 -15.44 1.45
CA SER A 118 -3.79 -15.07 1.61
C SER A 118 -4.04 -14.31 2.91
N LEU A 119 -3.49 -14.81 4.01
CA LEU A 119 -3.64 -14.16 5.31
C LEU A 119 -2.95 -12.79 5.34
N GLN A 120 -1.77 -12.65 4.72
CA GLN A 120 -1.06 -11.39 4.64
C GLN A 120 -1.88 -10.36 3.85
N VAL A 121 -2.45 -10.73 2.69
CA VAL A 121 -3.36 -9.86 1.92
C VAL A 121 -4.59 -9.46 2.74
N MET A 122 -5.21 -10.41 3.45
CA MET A 122 -6.38 -10.12 4.30
C MET A 122 -6.07 -9.25 5.52
N LEU A 123 -4.87 -9.40 6.09
CA LEU A 123 -4.42 -8.58 7.22
C LEU A 123 -4.22 -7.12 6.83
N GLN A 124 -3.91 -6.81 5.57
CA GLN A 124 -3.69 -5.43 5.12
C GLN A 124 -4.88 -4.51 5.45
N PRO A 125 -6.11 -4.72 4.92
CA PRO A 125 -7.23 -3.85 5.22
C PRO A 125 -7.74 -4.01 6.66
N PHE A 126 -7.60 -5.18 7.26
CA PHE A 126 -7.98 -5.38 8.65
C PHE A 126 -7.13 -4.52 9.59
N LEU A 127 -5.81 -4.58 9.50
CA LEU A 127 -4.90 -3.77 10.32
C LEU A 127 -5.03 -2.28 10.00
N ALA A 128 -5.17 -1.92 8.72
CA ALA A 128 -5.40 -0.55 8.30
C ALA A 128 -6.66 0.05 8.96
N SER A 129 -7.77 -0.69 8.94
CA SER A 129 -9.02 -0.25 9.56
C SER A 129 -8.92 -0.18 11.08
N LEU A 130 -8.29 -1.15 11.72
CA LEU A 130 -8.09 -1.17 13.16
C LEU A 130 -7.24 0.02 13.62
N PHE A 131 -6.10 0.24 12.99
CA PHE A 131 -5.20 1.34 13.33
C PHE A 131 -5.85 2.70 13.08
N PHE A 132 -6.57 2.84 11.96
CA PHE A 132 -7.33 4.07 11.69
C PHE A 132 -8.41 4.32 12.74
N PHE A 133 -9.18 3.31 13.12
CA PHE A 133 -10.19 3.43 14.17
C PHE A 133 -9.57 3.91 15.47
N LEU A 134 -8.47 3.30 15.92
CA LEU A 134 -7.78 3.68 17.16
C LEU A 134 -7.27 5.13 17.10
N PHE A 135 -6.66 5.53 15.99
CA PHE A 135 -6.22 6.91 15.77
C PHE A 135 -7.38 7.91 15.79
N ALA A 136 -8.45 7.63 15.04
CA ALA A 136 -9.63 8.49 14.96
C ALA A 136 -10.29 8.68 16.33
N ARG A 137 -10.40 7.61 17.12
CA ARG A 137 -10.88 7.68 18.51
C ARG A 137 -9.97 8.52 19.40
N ARG A 138 -8.66 8.43 19.16
CA ARG A 138 -7.67 9.21 19.90
C ARG A 138 -7.83 10.72 19.69
N ILE A 139 -8.12 11.14 18.48
CA ILE A 139 -8.41 12.56 18.16
C ILE A 139 -9.88 12.96 18.41
N LYS A 140 -10.62 12.15 19.17
CA LYS A 140 -11.98 12.39 19.65
C LYS A 140 -13.07 12.38 18.57
N ILE A 141 -12.86 11.65 17.47
CA ILE A 141 -13.94 11.37 16.50
C ILE A 141 -14.92 10.38 17.13
N SER A 142 -16.22 10.55 16.88
CA SER A 142 -17.28 9.66 17.39
C SER A 142 -17.04 8.20 16.95
N PRO A 143 -17.54 7.19 17.70
CA PRO A 143 -17.34 5.79 17.31
C PRO A 143 -17.83 5.47 15.89
N MET A 144 -18.98 6.00 15.49
CA MET A 144 -19.54 5.79 14.14
C MET A 144 -18.69 6.50 13.07
N GLY A 145 -18.26 7.74 13.31
CA GLY A 145 -17.38 8.46 12.39
C GLY A 145 -16.00 7.78 12.26
N ALA A 146 -15.46 7.27 13.38
CA ALA A 146 -14.21 6.53 13.38
C ALA A 146 -14.32 5.20 12.62
N LEU A 147 -15.46 4.49 12.76
CA LEU A 147 -15.73 3.25 12.02
C LEU A 147 -15.89 3.52 10.52
N LEU A 148 -16.67 4.54 10.15
CA LEU A 148 -16.82 4.93 8.74
C LEU A 148 -15.46 5.30 8.12
N GLY A 149 -14.67 6.14 8.80
CA GLY A 149 -13.34 6.52 8.33
C GLY A 149 -12.39 5.33 8.22
N ALA A 150 -12.47 4.37 9.16
CA ALA A 150 -11.66 3.16 9.15
C ALA A 150 -11.97 2.28 7.93
N ILE A 151 -13.25 2.06 7.62
CA ILE A 151 -13.67 1.30 6.44
C ILE A 151 -13.28 2.06 5.17
N THR A 152 -13.52 3.37 5.11
CA THR A 152 -13.13 4.22 3.98
C THR A 152 -11.63 4.14 3.70
N PHE A 153 -10.79 4.26 4.72
CA PHE A 153 -9.34 4.20 4.56
C PHE A 153 -8.87 2.83 4.09
N ALA A 154 -9.39 1.76 4.70
CA ALA A 154 -8.91 0.39 4.47
C ALA A 154 -9.42 -0.22 3.15
N TYR A 155 -10.62 0.16 2.70
CA TYR A 155 -11.30 -0.40 1.53
C TYR A 155 -11.57 0.63 0.43
N GLY A 156 -11.02 1.85 0.54
CA GLY A 156 -11.00 2.82 -0.54
C GLY A 156 -10.25 2.28 -1.76
N SER A 157 -10.52 2.83 -2.95
CA SER A 157 -10.02 2.25 -4.21
C SER A 157 -8.49 2.12 -4.22
N PHE A 158 -7.73 3.07 -3.68
CA PHE A 158 -6.27 2.97 -3.63
C PHE A 158 -5.83 1.71 -2.87
N MET A 159 -6.29 1.52 -1.63
CA MET A 159 -5.90 0.35 -0.83
C MET A 159 -6.37 -0.96 -1.46
N THR A 160 -7.52 -0.94 -2.13
CA THR A 160 -8.11 -2.13 -2.76
C THR A 160 -7.38 -2.56 -4.03
N VAL A 161 -7.01 -1.64 -4.91
CA VAL A 161 -6.30 -2.01 -6.16
C VAL A 161 -4.89 -2.51 -5.91
N TRP A 162 -4.27 -2.12 -4.79
CA TRP A 162 -2.93 -2.58 -4.41
C TRP A 162 -2.92 -3.89 -3.60
N LEU A 163 -4.09 -4.49 -3.31
CA LEU A 163 -4.16 -5.77 -2.57
C LEU A 163 -3.44 -6.91 -3.30
N GLU A 164 -3.58 -7.00 -4.63
CA GLU A 164 -3.00 -8.09 -5.42
C GLU A 164 -1.47 -8.08 -5.40
N TYR A 165 -0.86 -6.92 -5.18
CA TYR A 165 0.60 -6.77 -5.15
C TYR A 165 1.21 -7.14 -3.79
N ASN A 166 0.42 -7.12 -2.73
CA ASN A 166 0.84 -7.45 -1.37
C ASN A 166 2.10 -6.66 -0.91
N THR A 167 2.19 -5.38 -1.28
CA THR A 167 3.32 -4.46 -0.99
C THR A 167 2.87 -3.07 -0.56
N VAL A 168 2.43 -2.21 -1.47
CA VAL A 168 2.09 -0.80 -1.22
C VAL A 168 1.09 -0.62 -0.08
N GLY A 169 0.02 -1.41 -0.07
CA GLY A 169 -0.96 -1.35 1.01
C GLY A 169 -0.37 -1.73 2.36
N HIS A 170 0.63 -2.63 2.39
CA HIS A 170 1.37 -2.96 3.60
C HIS A 170 2.27 -1.83 4.09
N VAL A 171 2.76 -0.96 3.24
CA VAL A 171 3.44 0.28 3.65
C VAL A 171 2.46 1.22 4.32
N LEU A 172 1.31 1.45 3.70
CA LEU A 172 0.37 2.49 4.12
C LEU A 172 -0.52 2.10 5.31
N LEU A 173 -0.72 0.80 5.56
CA LEU A 173 -1.50 0.36 6.73
C LEU A 173 -0.92 0.85 8.06
N TRP A 174 0.39 1.14 8.11
CA TRP A 174 1.07 1.64 9.31
C TRP A 174 0.85 3.13 9.56
N LEU A 175 0.44 3.91 8.55
CA LEU A 175 0.24 5.36 8.69
C LEU A 175 -0.66 5.73 9.87
N PRO A 176 -1.87 5.17 10.03
CA PRO A 176 -2.71 5.52 11.18
C PRO A 176 -2.09 5.15 12.54
N LEU A 177 -1.30 4.08 12.61
CA LEU A 177 -0.60 3.71 13.84
C LEU A 177 0.55 4.67 14.17
N VAL A 178 1.28 5.15 13.15
CA VAL A 178 2.28 6.20 13.28
C VAL A 178 1.65 7.49 13.81
N LEU A 179 0.49 7.90 13.26
CA LEU A 179 -0.24 9.08 13.73
C LEU A 179 -0.77 8.90 15.15
N LEU A 180 -1.25 7.70 15.50
CA LEU A 180 -1.64 7.38 16.88
C LEU A 180 -0.46 7.49 17.84
N ALA A 181 0.69 6.93 17.47
CA ALA A 181 1.91 7.01 18.28
C ALA A 181 2.37 8.47 18.48
N ALA A 182 2.28 9.29 17.43
CA ALA A 182 2.54 10.73 17.51
C ALA A 182 1.61 11.43 18.51
N GLU A 183 0.31 11.08 18.51
CA GLU A 183 -0.65 11.61 19.50
C GLU A 183 -0.34 11.19 20.93
N LEU A 184 0.06 9.93 21.12
CA LEU A 184 0.45 9.43 22.44
C LEU A 184 1.73 10.11 22.94
N LEU A 185 2.71 10.33 22.07
CA LEU A 185 3.94 11.06 22.39
C LEU A 185 3.68 12.54 22.70
N ALA A 186 2.68 13.14 22.04
CA ALA A 186 2.28 14.51 22.32
C ALA A 186 1.77 14.72 23.76
N GLU A 187 1.28 13.69 24.43
CA GLU A 187 0.90 13.77 25.84
C GLU A 187 2.08 13.53 26.78
N LYS A 188 2.82 12.45 26.56
CA LYS A 188 3.93 12.08 27.43
C LYS A 188 4.98 11.31 26.60
N VAL A 189 6.22 11.74 26.67
CA VAL A 189 7.35 10.98 26.13
C VAL A 189 7.63 9.80 27.06
N SER A 190 7.68 8.60 26.49
CA SER A 190 8.08 7.39 27.20
C SER A 190 8.70 6.40 26.23
N PHE A 191 9.51 5.47 26.75
CA PHE A 191 10.17 4.43 25.95
C PHE A 191 9.19 3.67 25.05
N TRP A 192 8.07 3.19 25.61
CA TRP A 192 7.07 2.42 24.86
C TRP A 192 6.40 3.22 23.73
N ARG A 193 6.15 4.52 23.94
CA ARG A 193 5.56 5.39 22.92
C ARG A 193 6.56 5.73 21.81
N LEU A 194 7.84 5.91 22.18
CA LEU A 194 8.92 6.06 21.20
C LEU A 194 9.10 4.78 20.39
N SER A 195 9.12 3.62 21.06
CA SER A 195 9.21 2.33 20.39
C SER A 195 8.04 2.09 19.44
N LEU A 196 6.80 2.44 19.85
CA LEU A 196 5.63 2.31 18.98
C LEU A 196 5.79 3.14 17.71
N LEU A 197 6.23 4.40 17.82
CA LEU A 197 6.46 5.25 16.65
C LEU A 197 7.59 4.71 15.77
N GLY A 198 8.74 4.41 16.37
CA GLY A 198 9.92 3.93 15.66
C GLY A 198 9.67 2.59 14.95
N LEU A 199 9.07 1.62 15.63
CA LEU A 199 8.74 0.32 15.05
C LEU A 199 7.68 0.40 13.96
N SER A 200 6.63 1.22 14.14
CA SER A 200 5.60 1.41 13.10
C SER A 200 6.20 2.00 11.83
N LEU A 201 7.10 2.98 11.93
CA LEU A 201 7.84 3.54 10.80
C LEU A 201 8.78 2.49 10.18
N SER A 202 9.48 1.70 11.00
CA SER A 202 10.40 0.66 10.50
C SER A 202 9.66 -0.45 9.78
N PHE A 203 8.50 -0.89 10.30
CA PHE A 203 7.68 -1.92 9.65
C PHE A 203 7.10 -1.43 8.34
N SER A 204 6.70 -0.16 8.27
CA SER A 204 6.30 0.49 7.02
C SER A 204 7.45 0.51 6.01
N PHE A 205 8.67 0.88 6.43
CA PHE A 205 9.85 0.89 5.56
C PHE A 205 10.18 -0.50 5.00
N LEU A 206 10.16 -1.53 5.86
CA LEU A 206 10.47 -2.90 5.49
C LEU A 206 9.38 -3.60 4.68
N ALA A 207 8.21 -2.99 4.53
CA ALA A 207 7.12 -3.54 3.71
C ALA A 207 7.40 -3.52 2.19
N GLY A 208 8.51 -2.91 1.77
CA GLY A 208 9.09 -3.16 0.46
C GLY A 208 8.75 -2.14 -0.63
N HIS A 209 8.16 -0.98 -0.33
CA HIS A 209 7.92 0.06 -1.32
C HIS A 209 8.45 1.43 -0.82
N PRO A 210 9.74 1.73 -1.04
CA PRO A 210 10.41 2.90 -0.46
C PRO A 210 9.81 4.24 -0.94
N GLN A 211 9.20 4.26 -2.12
CA GLN A 211 8.57 5.44 -2.69
C GLN A 211 7.34 5.86 -1.85
N ASP A 212 6.41 4.93 -1.59
CA ASP A 212 5.25 5.21 -0.75
C ASP A 212 5.64 5.41 0.72
N PHE A 213 6.67 4.70 1.19
CA PHE A 213 7.24 4.97 2.51
C PHE A 213 7.74 6.40 2.63
N SER A 214 8.41 6.94 1.61
CA SER A 214 8.91 8.32 1.64
C SER A 214 7.78 9.34 1.82
N VAL A 215 6.67 9.14 1.10
CA VAL A 215 5.47 9.98 1.24
C VAL A 215 4.86 9.85 2.65
N LEU A 216 4.71 8.62 3.15
CA LEU A 216 4.22 8.35 4.50
C LEU A 216 5.13 9.00 5.55
N TRP A 217 6.44 8.86 5.41
CA TRP A 217 7.44 9.40 6.34
C TRP A 217 7.39 10.92 6.39
N ILE A 218 7.39 11.60 5.22
CA ILE A 218 7.28 13.05 5.13
C ILE A 218 5.98 13.55 5.76
N PHE A 219 4.85 12.94 5.40
CA PHE A 219 3.55 13.31 5.96
C PHE A 219 3.51 13.13 7.48
N SER A 220 4.05 12.01 7.97
CA SER A 220 4.11 11.72 9.41
C SER A 220 4.99 12.72 10.16
N LEU A 221 6.11 13.13 9.57
CA LEU A 221 7.00 14.15 10.13
C LEU A 221 6.29 15.51 10.22
N ILE A 222 5.62 15.93 9.14
CA ILE A 222 4.82 17.17 9.11
C ILE A 222 3.73 17.13 10.18
N TYR A 223 3.02 16.00 10.30
CA TYR A 223 2.01 15.80 11.35
C TYR A 223 2.61 15.90 12.75
N PHE A 224 3.75 15.26 12.99
CA PHE A 224 4.47 15.29 14.27
C PHE A 224 4.90 16.71 14.65
N LEU A 225 5.46 17.46 13.70
CA LEU A 225 5.82 18.87 13.89
C LEU A 225 4.59 19.76 14.15
N PHE A 226 3.48 19.51 13.45
CA PHE A 226 2.21 20.16 13.72
C PHE A 226 1.74 19.97 15.17
N ARG A 227 2.07 18.82 15.79
CA ARG A 227 1.82 18.55 17.20
C ARG A 227 2.81 19.25 18.16
N ARG A 228 3.78 20.01 17.62
CA ARG A 228 4.76 20.81 18.36
C ARG A 228 5.60 20.00 19.37
N ARG A 229 6.13 18.83 18.97
CA ARG A 229 6.99 17.99 19.81
C ARG A 229 8.36 17.76 19.16
N SER A 230 9.20 18.81 19.12
CA SER A 230 10.56 18.75 18.54
C SER A 230 11.49 17.76 19.24
N VAL A 231 11.29 17.49 20.54
CA VAL A 231 12.20 16.69 21.39
C VAL A 231 12.37 15.24 20.90
N ALA A 232 11.42 14.69 20.14
CA ALA A 232 11.45 13.30 19.66
C ALA A 232 11.57 13.19 18.12
N VAL A 233 11.95 14.27 17.43
CA VAL A 233 12.09 14.26 15.95
C VAL A 233 13.16 13.26 15.52
N SER A 234 14.21 13.05 16.33
CA SER A 234 15.27 12.07 16.03
C SER A 234 14.77 10.65 15.84
N ILE A 235 13.58 10.29 16.36
CA ILE A 235 13.00 8.97 16.16
C ILE A 235 12.69 8.69 14.68
N PHE A 236 12.53 9.72 13.85
CA PHE A 236 12.29 9.57 12.43
C PHE A 236 13.50 9.04 11.64
N ILE A 237 14.69 8.99 12.25
CA ILE A 237 15.86 8.30 11.67
C ILE A 237 15.82 6.78 11.93
N PHE A 238 15.03 6.35 12.90
CA PHE A 238 15.02 4.97 13.39
C PHE A 238 14.67 3.93 12.31
N PRO A 239 13.70 4.15 11.39
CA PRO A 239 13.42 3.19 10.32
C PRO A 239 14.62 2.94 9.40
N PHE A 240 15.47 3.95 9.17
CA PHE A 240 16.67 3.81 8.36
C PHE A 240 17.79 3.07 9.11
N LEU A 241 17.88 3.22 10.43
CA LEU A 241 18.82 2.45 11.25
C LEU A 241 18.44 0.97 11.33
N ILE A 242 17.17 0.65 11.66
CA ILE A 242 16.68 -0.73 11.68
C ILE A 242 16.70 -1.34 10.27
N GLY A 243 16.29 -0.55 9.28
CA GLY A 243 16.24 -0.97 7.89
C GLY A 243 17.57 -0.91 7.15
N ALA A 244 18.69 -0.57 7.82
CA ALA A 244 20.01 -0.43 7.18
C ALA A 244 20.41 -1.71 6.43
N ILE A 245 20.06 -2.88 6.95
CA ILE A 245 20.28 -4.18 6.32
C ILE A 245 19.62 -4.29 4.93
N GLN A 246 18.52 -3.60 4.71
CA GLN A 246 17.81 -3.51 3.43
C GLN A 246 18.25 -2.26 2.65
N LEU A 247 18.46 -1.14 3.35
CA LEU A 247 18.75 0.14 2.76
C LEU A 247 20.12 0.16 2.07
N LEU A 248 21.17 -0.33 2.73
CA LEU A 248 22.54 -0.26 2.20
C LEU A 248 22.68 -1.06 0.90
N PRO A 249 22.28 -2.36 0.83
CA PRO A 249 22.30 -3.08 -0.43
C PRO A 249 21.38 -2.47 -1.49
N GLY A 250 20.24 -1.90 -1.08
CA GLY A 250 19.31 -1.23 -1.98
C GLY A 250 19.91 0.02 -2.63
N LEU A 251 20.63 0.84 -1.86
CA LEU A 251 21.36 1.99 -2.39
C LEU A 251 22.45 1.54 -3.36
N GLU A 252 23.24 0.53 -3.00
CA GLU A 252 24.26 -0.03 -3.90
C GLU A 252 23.64 -0.48 -5.23
N LEU A 253 22.49 -1.18 -5.18
CA LEU A 253 21.76 -1.59 -6.38
C LEU A 253 21.32 -0.38 -7.22
N ILE A 254 20.81 0.68 -6.60
CA ILE A 254 20.38 1.89 -7.30
C ILE A 254 21.56 2.56 -8.01
N PHE A 255 22.69 2.72 -7.34
CA PHE A 255 23.89 3.35 -7.93
C PHE A 255 24.51 2.54 -9.06
N ASN A 256 24.35 1.22 -9.06
CA ASN A 256 24.87 0.33 -10.11
C ASN A 256 23.80 -0.04 -11.15
N SER A 257 22.57 0.49 -11.05
CA SER A 257 21.52 0.19 -12.02
C SER A 257 21.57 1.12 -13.22
N ALA A 258 21.13 0.62 -14.37
CA ALA A 258 20.94 1.41 -15.58
C ALA A 258 19.67 2.29 -15.55
N ARG A 259 19.01 2.40 -14.39
CA ARG A 259 17.79 3.17 -14.26
C ARG A 259 18.06 4.67 -14.36
N THR A 260 17.63 5.26 -15.45
CA THR A 260 17.73 6.70 -15.68
C THR A 260 16.66 7.45 -14.85
N PRO A 261 16.88 8.75 -14.54
CA PRO A 261 15.86 9.60 -13.98
C PRO A 261 14.57 9.57 -14.84
N LEU A 262 13.41 9.76 -14.19
CA LEU A 262 12.13 9.82 -14.90
C LEU A 262 12.16 10.95 -15.95
N ASN A 263 11.78 10.62 -17.19
CA ASN A 263 11.61 11.62 -18.23
C ASN A 263 10.43 12.53 -17.85
N LYS A 264 10.57 13.83 -18.08
CA LYS A 264 9.52 14.84 -17.84
C LYS A 264 8.21 14.47 -18.53
N ASP A 265 8.25 14.07 -19.79
CA ASP A 265 7.06 13.72 -20.55
C ASP A 265 6.33 12.51 -19.97
N TYR A 266 7.10 11.49 -19.57
CA TYR A 266 6.56 10.33 -18.87
C TYR A 266 5.92 10.73 -17.53
N LEU A 267 6.62 11.56 -16.74
CA LEU A 267 6.09 12.04 -15.45
C LEU A 267 4.76 12.79 -15.65
N MET A 268 4.72 13.71 -16.61
CA MET A 268 3.55 14.56 -16.84
C MET A 268 2.35 13.81 -17.40
N ARG A 269 2.58 12.85 -18.29
CA ARG A 269 1.50 12.16 -18.99
C ARG A 269 1.05 10.88 -18.28
N ASP A 270 2.00 10.06 -17.84
CA ASP A 270 1.71 8.71 -17.40
C ASP A 270 1.67 8.58 -15.88
N VAL A 271 2.44 9.39 -15.12
CA VAL A 271 2.49 9.33 -13.65
C VAL A 271 1.48 10.28 -13.02
N LEU A 272 1.50 11.58 -13.37
CA LEU A 272 0.64 12.56 -12.75
C LEU A 272 -0.79 12.51 -13.29
N LEU A 273 -1.75 12.95 -12.47
CA LEU A 273 -3.16 13.04 -12.84
C LEU A 273 -3.37 14.11 -13.90
N GLN A 274 -4.11 13.79 -14.93
CA GLN A 274 -4.68 14.80 -15.84
C GLN A 274 -5.91 15.45 -15.18
N PRO A 275 -6.18 16.74 -15.41
CA PRO A 275 -7.32 17.42 -14.78
C PRO A 275 -8.66 16.71 -14.97
N GLY A 276 -8.91 16.14 -16.16
CA GLY A 276 -10.13 15.37 -16.44
C GLY A 276 -10.26 14.08 -15.61
N GLN A 277 -9.16 13.53 -15.11
CA GLN A 277 -9.16 12.32 -14.27
C GLN A 277 -9.63 12.57 -12.83
N LEU A 278 -9.82 13.83 -12.43
CA LEU A 278 -10.44 14.15 -11.13
C LEU A 278 -11.85 13.57 -11.00
N ILE A 279 -12.52 13.26 -12.10
CA ILE A 279 -13.81 12.57 -12.12
C ILE A 279 -13.75 11.21 -11.41
N PHE A 280 -12.58 10.56 -11.37
CA PHE A 280 -12.39 9.29 -10.63
C PHE A 280 -12.72 9.40 -9.14
N ALA A 281 -12.69 10.61 -8.55
CA ALA A 281 -13.12 10.79 -7.16
C ALA A 281 -14.65 10.60 -6.98
N LEU A 282 -15.43 10.78 -8.04
CA LEU A 282 -16.90 10.66 -8.04
C LEU A 282 -17.37 9.37 -8.74
N ALA A 283 -16.75 9.02 -9.84
CA ALA A 283 -17.10 7.89 -10.69
C ALA A 283 -15.83 7.10 -11.06
N PRO A 284 -15.46 6.06 -10.25
CA PRO A 284 -14.18 5.37 -10.40
C PRO A 284 -13.99 4.68 -11.75
N ASP A 285 -15.07 4.25 -12.39
CA ASP A 285 -15.05 3.56 -13.70
C ASP A 285 -15.46 4.46 -14.87
N TYR A 286 -15.40 5.78 -14.71
CA TYR A 286 -15.80 6.73 -15.77
C TYR A 286 -15.06 6.50 -17.11
N PHE A 287 -13.77 6.20 -17.05
CA PHE A 287 -12.97 5.84 -18.22
C PHE A 287 -12.84 4.34 -18.43
N GLY A 288 -13.77 3.55 -17.86
CA GLY A 288 -13.74 2.09 -17.87
C GLY A 288 -12.88 1.51 -16.75
N ASN A 289 -12.81 0.16 -16.74
CA ASN A 289 -12.09 -0.58 -15.74
C ASN A 289 -11.37 -1.78 -16.39
N PRO A 290 -10.09 -2.05 -16.06
CA PRO A 290 -9.37 -3.20 -16.60
C PRO A 290 -10.06 -4.54 -16.31
N ALA A 291 -10.75 -4.68 -15.17
CA ALA A 291 -11.48 -5.90 -14.84
C ALA A 291 -12.64 -6.20 -15.80
N THR A 292 -13.22 -5.18 -16.41
CA THR A 292 -14.27 -5.29 -17.43
C THR A 292 -13.74 -5.12 -18.85
N ARG A 293 -12.41 -4.93 -19.02
CA ARG A 293 -11.69 -4.77 -20.29
C ARG A 293 -12.17 -3.59 -21.14
N ASN A 294 -12.71 -2.58 -20.52
CA ASN A 294 -13.19 -1.39 -21.22
C ASN A 294 -12.47 -0.11 -20.78
N TYR A 295 -11.32 -0.23 -20.08
CA TYR A 295 -10.47 0.92 -19.78
C TYR A 295 -9.82 1.41 -21.06
N PHE A 296 -10.06 2.67 -21.42
CA PHE A 296 -9.66 3.22 -22.71
C PHE A 296 -8.60 4.33 -22.63
N LEU A 297 -8.11 4.63 -21.42
CA LEU A 297 -6.93 5.49 -21.30
C LEU A 297 -5.65 4.69 -21.51
N THR A 298 -4.59 5.38 -21.90
CA THR A 298 -3.28 4.77 -22.19
C THR A 298 -2.39 4.65 -20.96
N ASP A 299 -2.76 5.32 -19.87
CA ASP A 299 -2.01 5.32 -18.61
C ASP A 299 -2.41 4.16 -17.66
N THR A 300 -1.68 4.06 -16.57
CA THR A 300 -1.87 2.97 -15.61
C THR A 300 -3.07 3.26 -14.70
N TYR A 301 -4.13 2.46 -14.76
CA TYR A 301 -5.33 2.58 -13.93
C TYR A 301 -5.04 2.65 -12.44
N ILE A 302 -4.18 1.76 -11.91
CA ILE A 302 -3.88 1.66 -10.48
C ILE A 302 -3.22 2.91 -9.89
N GLY A 303 -2.53 3.70 -10.73
CA GLY A 303 -1.91 4.97 -10.34
C GLY A 303 -2.86 6.16 -10.30
N LYS A 304 -4.10 6.00 -10.79
CA LYS A 304 -5.05 7.11 -11.01
C LYS A 304 -6.29 7.03 -10.11
N VAL A 305 -6.42 6.00 -9.29
CA VAL A 305 -7.61 5.78 -8.47
C VAL A 305 -7.74 6.79 -7.33
N LEU A 306 -8.87 7.48 -7.27
CA LEU A 306 -9.15 8.55 -6.29
C LEU A 306 -10.40 8.29 -5.45
N TYR A 307 -11.20 7.26 -5.76
CA TYR A 307 -12.49 7.05 -5.13
C TYR A 307 -12.36 6.57 -3.68
N VAL A 308 -12.94 7.31 -2.78
CA VAL A 308 -13.00 7.00 -1.34
C VAL A 308 -14.42 6.71 -0.84
N GLY A 309 -15.39 6.70 -1.76
CA GLY A 309 -16.82 6.61 -1.44
C GLY A 309 -17.49 7.99 -1.44
N LEU A 310 -18.71 8.07 -1.97
CA LEU A 310 -19.44 9.35 -2.06
C LEU A 310 -19.78 9.91 -0.67
N LEU A 311 -20.25 9.08 0.27
CA LEU A 311 -20.60 9.55 1.62
C LEU A 311 -19.38 10.14 2.36
N PRO A 312 -18.21 9.48 2.43
CA PRO A 312 -17.02 10.07 3.00
C PRO A 312 -16.59 11.38 2.32
N LEU A 313 -16.70 11.45 1.00
CA LEU A 313 -16.36 12.65 0.25
C LEU A 313 -17.30 13.82 0.62
N ILE A 314 -18.62 13.59 0.63
CA ILE A 314 -19.62 14.57 1.03
C ILE A 314 -19.39 15.04 2.48
N PHE A 315 -19.17 14.12 3.41
CA PHE A 315 -18.89 14.47 4.80
C PHE A 315 -17.56 15.24 4.94
N GLY A 316 -16.55 14.92 4.14
CA GLY A 316 -15.30 15.66 4.08
C GLY A 316 -15.53 17.12 3.68
N PHE A 317 -16.28 17.36 2.63
CA PHE A 317 -16.67 18.73 2.20
C PHE A 317 -17.50 19.45 3.27
N ILE A 318 -18.53 18.83 3.82
CA ILE A 318 -19.35 19.42 4.88
C ILE A 318 -18.48 19.79 6.09
N ALA A 319 -17.53 18.96 6.47
CA ALA A 319 -16.65 19.20 7.62
C ALA A 319 -15.83 20.49 7.46
N ILE A 320 -15.39 20.83 6.23
CA ILE A 320 -14.64 22.06 5.96
C ILE A 320 -15.43 23.32 6.37
N PHE A 321 -16.74 23.32 6.09
CA PHE A 321 -17.60 24.47 6.37
C PHE A 321 -18.11 24.50 7.82
N LEU A 322 -18.42 23.32 8.39
CA LEU A 322 -19.05 23.23 9.71
C LEU A 322 -18.05 23.12 10.88
N ARG A 323 -16.84 22.66 10.64
CA ARG A 323 -15.85 22.37 11.69
C ARG A 323 -14.60 23.22 11.56
N LYS A 324 -14.60 24.39 12.21
CA LYS A 324 -13.44 25.31 12.24
C LYS A 324 -12.33 24.87 13.23
N ASN A 325 -12.07 23.58 13.38
CA ASN A 325 -11.02 23.09 14.26
C ASN A 325 -9.68 22.86 13.51
N ARG A 326 -8.58 22.83 14.26
CA ARG A 326 -7.22 22.70 13.69
C ARG A 326 -7.01 21.40 12.93
N TRP A 327 -7.71 20.32 13.30
CA TRP A 327 -7.58 19.02 12.67
C TRP A 327 -8.17 19.01 11.26
N VAL A 328 -9.39 19.55 11.13
CA VAL A 328 -10.04 19.69 9.82
C VAL A 328 -9.17 20.55 8.90
N LYS A 329 -8.64 21.68 9.40
CA LYS A 329 -7.75 22.54 8.61
C LYS A 329 -6.49 21.81 8.19
N PHE A 330 -5.82 21.09 9.11
CA PHE A 330 -4.60 20.35 8.81
C PHE A 330 -4.83 19.31 7.72
N PHE A 331 -5.79 18.40 7.91
CA PHE A 331 -6.06 17.33 6.94
C PHE A 331 -6.58 17.86 5.61
N PHE A 332 -7.39 18.92 5.62
CA PHE A 332 -7.85 19.56 4.39
C PHE A 332 -6.68 20.18 3.60
N ILE A 333 -5.82 20.96 4.26
CA ILE A 333 -4.65 21.57 3.61
C ILE A 333 -3.71 20.48 3.08
N SER A 334 -3.48 19.43 3.86
CA SER A 334 -2.63 18.31 3.41
C SER A 334 -3.22 17.60 2.18
N ALA A 335 -4.53 17.34 2.19
CA ALA A 335 -5.21 16.71 1.05
C ALA A 335 -5.18 17.62 -0.18
N ALA A 336 -5.46 18.92 -0.02
CA ALA A 336 -5.41 19.88 -1.10
C ALA A 336 -4.00 20.03 -1.69
N ALA A 337 -2.97 20.09 -0.83
CA ALA A 337 -1.59 20.16 -1.27
C ALA A 337 -1.15 18.89 -2.00
N SER A 338 -1.51 17.70 -1.49
CA SER A 338 -1.22 16.42 -2.16
C SER A 338 -1.90 16.33 -3.52
N LEU A 339 -3.17 16.73 -3.59
CA LEU A 339 -3.90 16.75 -4.85
C LEU A 339 -3.30 17.75 -5.84
N PHE A 340 -2.94 18.96 -5.38
CA PHE A 340 -2.27 19.96 -6.21
C PHE A 340 -0.97 19.40 -6.81
N LEU A 341 -0.11 18.77 -5.98
CA LEU A 341 1.15 18.19 -6.44
C LEU A 341 0.98 16.98 -7.35
N SER A 342 -0.19 16.34 -7.36
CA SER A 342 -0.47 15.19 -8.23
C SER A 342 -1.08 15.57 -9.58
N ILE A 343 -1.48 16.84 -9.81
CA ILE A 343 -2.08 17.27 -11.09
C ILE A 343 -1.00 17.82 -12.02
N SER A 344 -0.86 17.21 -13.19
CA SER A 344 0.18 17.52 -14.17
C SER A 344 0.22 18.98 -14.61
N SER A 345 -0.92 19.58 -14.91
CA SER A 345 -1.02 20.96 -15.36
C SER A 345 -0.64 22.00 -14.30
N LEU A 346 -0.76 21.64 -13.00
CA LEU A 346 -0.42 22.54 -11.89
C LEU A 346 1.07 22.49 -11.55
N VAL A 347 1.74 21.40 -11.81
CA VAL A 347 3.17 21.23 -11.50
C VAL A 347 4.08 21.40 -12.72
N SER A 348 3.53 21.50 -13.93
CA SER A 348 4.32 21.63 -15.16
C SER A 348 5.26 22.83 -15.19
N GLY A 349 4.93 23.89 -14.45
CA GLY A 349 5.78 25.09 -14.33
C GLY A 349 7.01 24.91 -13.42
N PHE A 350 7.13 23.79 -12.68
CA PHE A 350 8.27 23.50 -11.82
C PHE A 350 9.36 22.65 -12.51
N PHE A 351 9.09 22.17 -13.71
CA PHE A 351 9.96 21.37 -14.55
C PHE A 351 10.18 22.08 -15.89
#